data_9d735076dfdc8d9a315c4b0b89b245aa
#
_entry.id   9d735076dfdc8d9a315c4b0b89b245aa
#
_cell.length_a   1.000
_cell.length_b   1.000
_cell.length_c   1.000
_cell.angle_alpha   90.00
_cell.angle_beta   90.00
_cell.angle_gamma   90.00
#
_symmetry.space_group_name_H-M   'P 1'
#
loop_
_entity.id
_entity.type
_entity.pdbx_description
1 polymer ?
#
loop_
_entity_poly.entity_id
_entity_poly.type
_entity_poly.pdbx_seq_one_letter_code
_entity_poly.pdbx_strand_id
1 'polypeptide(L)'
;MKRLKQITIVLVLSGFIFTQNPYAQNNIVKTKSENSEIVPPLPYAENELEPYISAQTVMLHYGKHLKGYIDNVNRLIKEISNLEGKDLETIVKQSEGSLYNNAAQAWNHIFYFDAFSPHAQHLPSGNLEKQINKQWGNFENFKTAFTNTANNLFGSGWVWLIKNKNGTLDIIGESSAGNVLKGNGKPLLGVDIWEHAYYLDYQNRRAEHIDGLWNIIDWSIVDRRYNE
;
A
#
# COMPACT_ATOMS: atom_id res chain seq x y z
N MET A 1 -1.92 -6.03 -74.79
CA MET A 1 -1.44 -5.06 -73.74
C MET A 1 -2.39 -5.12 -72.55
N LYS A 2 -2.05 -5.87 -71.51
CA LYS A 2 -2.81 -5.95 -70.24
C LYS A 2 -2.15 -5.06 -69.22
N ARG A 3 -2.88 -4.03 -68.72
CA ARG A 3 -2.40 -3.13 -67.66
C ARG A 3 -2.54 -3.84 -66.31
N LEU A 4 -1.43 -4.06 -65.62
CA LEU A 4 -1.38 -4.50 -64.24
C LEU A 4 -1.79 -3.32 -63.34
N LYS A 5 -2.83 -3.50 -62.51
CA LYS A 5 -3.16 -2.56 -61.42
C LYS A 5 -2.31 -2.90 -60.21
N GLN A 6 -1.46 -1.97 -59.80
CA GLN A 6 -0.77 -2.04 -58.55
C GLN A 6 -1.76 -1.79 -57.42
N ILE A 7 -1.84 -2.74 -56.48
CA ILE A 7 -2.61 -2.60 -55.23
C ILE A 7 -1.59 -2.13 -54.18
N THR A 8 -1.72 -0.89 -53.72
CA THR A 8 -0.95 -0.35 -52.61
C THR A 8 -1.63 -0.80 -51.32
N ILE A 9 -0.97 -1.70 -50.58
CA ILE A 9 -1.40 -2.10 -49.22
C ILE A 9 -0.88 -1.04 -48.28
N VAL A 10 -1.80 -0.24 -47.70
CA VAL A 10 -1.50 0.67 -46.57
C VAL A 10 -1.56 -0.16 -45.31
N LEU A 11 -0.39 -0.46 -44.74
CA LEU A 11 -0.29 -1.00 -43.40
C LEU A 11 -0.57 0.12 -42.37
N VAL A 12 -1.75 0.09 -41.77
CA VAL A 12 -2.07 0.91 -40.62
C VAL A 12 -1.43 0.23 -39.40
N LEU A 13 -0.26 0.70 -39.01
CA LEU A 13 0.34 0.40 -37.71
C LEU A 13 -0.48 1.11 -36.63
N SER A 14 -1.40 0.40 -35.99
CA SER A 14 -2.05 0.83 -34.76
C SER A 14 -0.99 0.79 -33.65
N GLY A 15 -0.31 1.91 -33.43
CA GLY A 15 0.53 2.10 -32.27
C GLY A 15 -0.34 2.09 -31.01
N PHE A 16 -0.25 1.03 -30.22
CA PHE A 16 -0.71 1.06 -28.83
C PHE A 16 0.19 2.06 -28.09
N ILE A 17 -0.33 3.27 -27.93
CA ILE A 17 0.24 4.22 -26.95
C ILE A 17 -0.10 3.68 -25.58
N PHE A 18 0.84 2.98 -24.94
CA PHE A 18 0.80 2.80 -23.51
C PHE A 18 0.91 4.18 -22.88
N THR A 19 -0.22 4.77 -22.53
CA THR A 19 -0.24 5.92 -21.64
C THR A 19 0.23 5.41 -20.27
N GLN A 20 1.51 5.61 -19.99
CA GLN A 20 2.02 5.43 -18.64
C GLN A 20 1.20 6.35 -17.74
N ASN A 21 0.50 5.76 -16.78
CA ASN A 21 -0.26 6.49 -15.78
C ASN A 21 0.76 7.37 -14.99
N PRO A 22 0.74 8.70 -15.12
CA PRO A 22 1.71 9.57 -14.44
C PRO A 22 1.58 9.54 -12.91
N TYR A 23 0.53 8.90 -12.38
CA TYR A 23 0.30 8.76 -10.94
C TYR A 23 1.08 7.61 -10.29
N ALA A 24 1.74 6.73 -11.07
CA ALA A 24 2.47 5.57 -10.55
C ALA A 24 3.91 5.89 -10.11
N GLN A 25 4.37 7.13 -10.23
CA GLN A 25 5.73 7.51 -9.85
C GLN A 25 5.74 8.32 -8.54
N ASN A 26 6.19 7.69 -7.46
CA ASN A 26 6.68 8.34 -6.22
C ASN A 26 5.68 9.06 -5.32
N ASN A 27 4.42 8.60 -5.19
CA ASN A 27 3.42 9.32 -4.36
C ASN A 27 3.42 8.96 -2.87
N ILE A 28 4.23 8.03 -2.39
CA ILE A 28 4.10 7.56 -1.01
C ILE A 28 4.54 8.60 0.03
N VAL A 29 5.29 9.65 -0.32
CA VAL A 29 5.91 10.51 0.72
C VAL A 29 6.09 11.98 0.35
N LYS A 30 5.57 12.48 -0.76
CA LYS A 30 5.79 13.89 -1.18
C LYS A 30 4.51 14.72 -1.29
N THR A 31 3.56 14.51 -0.40
CA THR A 31 2.37 15.37 -0.34
C THR A 31 2.55 16.42 0.73
N LYS A 32 3.27 17.48 0.40
CA LYS A 32 3.46 18.61 1.29
C LYS A 32 2.96 19.89 0.63
N SER A 33 1.94 20.52 1.18
CA SER A 33 1.76 21.95 1.03
C SER A 33 2.81 22.65 1.88
N GLU A 34 3.18 23.87 1.61
CA GLU A 34 4.36 24.54 2.19
C GLU A 34 4.53 24.39 3.72
N ASN A 35 3.49 24.03 4.49
CA ASN A 35 3.59 23.81 5.94
C ASN A 35 2.61 22.76 6.52
N SER A 36 1.97 21.90 5.72
CA SER A 36 1.03 20.89 6.24
C SER A 36 0.98 19.64 5.38
N GLU A 37 0.78 18.49 6.03
CA GLU A 37 0.49 17.24 5.34
C GLU A 37 -0.92 17.29 4.71
N ILE A 38 -1.08 16.69 3.54
CA ILE A 38 -2.35 16.55 2.85
C ILE A 38 -2.64 15.08 2.56
N VAL A 39 -3.91 14.71 2.51
CA VAL A 39 -4.32 13.38 2.06
C VAL A 39 -4.05 13.28 0.55
N PRO A 40 -3.18 12.36 0.08
CA PRO A 40 -2.95 12.18 -1.35
C PRO A 40 -4.24 11.65 -2.02
N PRO A 41 -4.46 11.89 -3.32
CA PRO A 41 -5.57 11.27 -4.03
C PRO A 41 -5.39 9.75 -4.11
N LEU A 42 -6.49 8.98 -4.00
CA LEU A 42 -6.48 7.56 -4.34
C LEU A 42 -6.12 7.38 -5.82
N PRO A 43 -5.34 6.33 -6.19
CA PRO A 43 -5.02 6.03 -7.58
C PRO A 43 -6.17 5.35 -8.34
N TYR A 44 -7.29 5.10 -7.71
CA TYR A 44 -8.50 4.45 -8.24
C TYR A 44 -9.75 5.07 -7.59
N ALA A 45 -10.94 4.80 -8.16
CA ALA A 45 -12.20 5.26 -7.58
C ALA A 45 -12.59 4.42 -6.35
N GLU A 46 -13.36 5.01 -5.42
CA GLU A 46 -13.71 4.37 -4.14
C GLU A 46 -14.40 2.99 -4.31
N ASN A 47 -15.12 2.78 -5.40
CA ASN A 47 -15.84 1.53 -5.69
C ASN A 47 -15.03 0.50 -6.50
N GLU A 48 -13.81 0.82 -6.92
CA GLU A 48 -13.04 -0.07 -7.80
C GLU A 48 -12.36 -1.23 -7.06
N LEU A 49 -12.39 -1.25 -5.73
CA LEU A 49 -11.91 -2.40 -4.94
C LEU A 49 -13.02 -3.41 -4.61
N GLU A 50 -14.26 -3.16 -5.02
CA GLU A 50 -15.35 -4.12 -4.87
C GLU A 50 -15.10 -5.40 -5.69
N PRO A 51 -15.54 -6.57 -5.22
CA PRO A 51 -16.37 -6.80 -4.02
C PRO A 51 -15.55 -6.98 -2.72
N TYR A 52 -14.25 -6.78 -2.72
CA TYR A 52 -13.36 -7.09 -1.58
C TYR A 52 -13.32 -6.01 -0.51
N ILE A 53 -13.43 -4.75 -0.90
CA ILE A 53 -13.63 -3.60 -0.01
C ILE A 53 -14.71 -2.73 -0.63
N SER A 54 -15.80 -2.47 0.11
CA SER A 54 -16.90 -1.65 -0.41
C SER A 54 -16.51 -0.18 -0.54
N ALA A 55 -17.16 0.54 -1.45
CA ALA A 55 -17.02 1.99 -1.59
C ALA A 55 -17.26 2.72 -0.26
N GLN A 56 -18.21 2.26 0.56
CA GLN A 56 -18.49 2.83 1.87
C GLN A 56 -17.29 2.67 2.82
N THR A 57 -16.67 1.49 2.84
CA THR A 57 -15.48 1.24 3.65
C THR A 57 -14.33 2.13 3.17
N VAL A 58 -14.05 2.22 1.87
CA VAL A 58 -12.99 3.09 1.32
C VAL A 58 -13.26 4.56 1.68
N MET A 59 -14.47 5.07 1.47
CA MET A 59 -14.85 6.44 1.82
C MET A 59 -14.61 6.77 3.29
N LEU A 60 -14.97 5.86 4.21
CA LEU A 60 -14.78 6.07 5.64
C LEU A 60 -13.32 5.88 6.06
N HIS A 61 -12.67 4.85 5.55
CA HIS A 61 -11.31 4.49 5.92
C HIS A 61 -10.30 5.53 5.40
N TYR A 62 -10.36 5.86 4.10
CA TYR A 62 -9.49 6.85 3.49
C TYR A 62 -9.96 8.29 3.74
N GLY A 63 -11.24 8.56 3.50
CA GLY A 63 -11.79 9.92 3.56
C GLY A 63 -12.04 10.45 4.98
N LYS A 64 -12.15 9.59 6.00
CA LYS A 64 -12.39 10.01 7.39
C LYS A 64 -11.27 9.60 8.35
N HIS A 65 -10.91 8.30 8.43
CA HIS A 65 -9.86 7.86 9.36
C HIS A 65 -8.51 8.45 8.99
N LEU A 66 -8.02 8.23 7.77
CA LEU A 66 -6.75 8.80 7.32
C LEU A 66 -6.76 10.32 7.43
N LYS A 67 -7.84 10.99 6.96
CA LYS A 67 -7.94 12.45 7.07
C LYS A 67 -7.85 12.91 8.52
N GLY A 68 -8.51 12.23 9.45
CA GLY A 68 -8.46 12.55 10.88
C GLY A 68 -7.03 12.44 11.46
N TYR A 69 -6.28 11.42 11.06
CA TYR A 69 -4.87 11.30 11.46
C TYR A 69 -4.01 12.42 10.89
N ILE A 70 -4.17 12.77 9.63
CA ILE A 70 -3.47 13.90 8.98
C ILE A 70 -3.79 15.23 9.68
N ASP A 71 -5.08 15.50 9.93
CA ASP A 71 -5.51 16.72 10.64
C ASP A 71 -4.88 16.81 12.04
N ASN A 72 -4.78 15.68 12.76
CA ASN A 72 -4.12 15.61 14.06
C ASN A 72 -2.62 15.83 13.96
N VAL A 73 -1.92 15.26 12.97
CA VAL A 73 -0.50 15.53 12.72
C VAL A 73 -0.29 17.02 12.49
N ASN A 74 -1.06 17.64 11.61
CA ASN A 74 -0.97 19.07 11.29
C ASN A 74 -1.22 19.97 12.51
N ARG A 75 -2.03 19.53 13.45
CA ARG A 75 -2.28 20.25 14.70
C ARG A 75 -1.13 20.07 15.69
N LEU A 76 -0.69 18.82 15.93
CA LEU A 76 0.29 18.47 16.95
C LEU A 76 1.71 18.93 16.60
N ILE A 77 2.06 18.94 15.31
CA ILE A 77 3.40 19.27 14.85
C ILE A 77 3.78 20.73 15.13
N LYS A 78 2.79 21.62 15.21
CA LYS A 78 3.01 23.04 15.53
C LYS A 78 3.63 23.28 16.89
N GLU A 79 3.50 22.30 17.79
CA GLU A 79 4.07 22.33 19.14
C GLU A 79 5.51 21.81 19.17
N ILE A 80 6.04 21.29 18.03
CA ILE A 80 7.35 20.63 17.95
C ILE A 80 8.15 21.22 16.79
N SER A 81 8.80 22.35 17.03
CA SER A 81 9.43 23.19 16.02
C SER A 81 10.49 22.51 15.14
N ASN A 82 11.20 21.48 15.66
CA ASN A 82 12.24 20.77 14.91
C ASN A 82 11.65 19.74 13.90
N LEU A 83 10.37 19.42 14.00
CA LEU A 83 9.66 18.52 13.08
C LEU A 83 8.74 19.26 12.11
N GLU A 84 8.44 20.53 12.38
CA GLU A 84 7.64 21.34 11.48
C GLU A 84 8.29 21.40 10.09
N GLY A 85 7.47 21.18 9.09
CA GLY A 85 7.95 21.15 7.72
C GLY A 85 8.75 19.92 7.30
N LYS A 86 8.86 18.87 8.12
CA LYS A 86 9.40 17.56 7.71
C LYS A 86 8.34 16.72 7.00
N ASP A 87 8.78 15.78 6.17
CA ASP A 87 7.88 14.79 5.58
C ASP A 87 7.36 13.79 6.62
N LEU A 88 6.24 13.13 6.29
CA LEU A 88 5.54 12.24 7.19
C LEU A 88 6.41 11.08 7.70
N GLU A 89 7.28 10.53 6.84
CA GLU A 89 8.20 9.45 7.21
C GLU A 89 9.22 9.92 8.26
N THR A 90 9.77 11.11 8.08
CA THR A 90 10.68 11.74 9.07
C THR A 90 9.94 11.98 10.39
N ILE A 91 8.70 12.47 10.34
CA ILE A 91 7.88 12.67 11.54
C ILE A 91 7.67 11.33 12.28
N VAL A 92 7.30 10.26 11.58
CA VAL A 92 7.16 8.91 12.18
C VAL A 92 8.44 8.48 12.86
N LYS A 93 9.59 8.62 12.19
CA LYS A 93 10.90 8.17 12.71
C LYS A 93 11.37 8.94 13.94
N GLN A 94 11.04 10.23 14.05
CA GLN A 94 11.61 11.14 15.03
C GLN A 94 10.62 11.56 16.13
N SER A 95 9.34 11.23 16.03
CA SER A 95 8.33 11.58 17.03
C SER A 95 8.02 10.42 17.99
N GLU A 96 7.36 10.76 19.09
CA GLU A 96 6.88 9.86 20.12
C GLU A 96 5.44 10.23 20.54
N GLY A 97 4.79 9.38 21.33
CA GLY A 97 3.48 9.65 21.92
C GLY A 97 2.38 9.93 20.89
N SER A 98 1.57 10.95 21.13
CA SER A 98 0.41 11.26 20.28
C SER A 98 0.78 11.66 18.86
N LEU A 99 1.89 12.40 18.67
CA LEU A 99 2.35 12.77 17.33
C LEU A 99 2.77 11.51 16.54
N TYR A 100 3.57 10.63 17.16
CA TYR A 100 3.94 9.36 16.55
C TYR A 100 2.72 8.53 16.17
N ASN A 101 1.77 8.35 17.09
CA ASN A 101 0.60 7.52 16.82
C ASN A 101 -0.20 8.02 15.61
N ASN A 102 -0.42 9.34 15.51
CA ASN A 102 -1.16 9.90 14.40
C ASN A 102 -0.34 9.88 13.09
N ALA A 103 0.95 10.19 13.15
CA ALA A 103 1.83 10.16 11.97
C ALA A 103 2.03 8.74 11.44
N ALA A 104 2.23 7.76 12.33
CA ALA A 104 2.33 6.36 11.96
C ALA A 104 1.04 5.85 11.32
N GLN A 105 -0.12 6.13 11.92
CA GLN A 105 -1.40 5.76 11.33
C GLN A 105 -1.61 6.43 9.97
N ALA A 106 -1.32 7.71 9.82
CA ALA A 106 -1.44 8.40 8.53
C ALA A 106 -0.54 7.74 7.46
N TRP A 107 0.72 7.49 7.80
CA TRP A 107 1.67 6.83 6.90
C TRP A 107 1.24 5.40 6.55
N ASN A 108 0.82 4.62 7.55
CA ASN A 108 0.36 3.24 7.37
C ASN A 108 -0.82 3.17 6.39
N HIS A 109 -1.81 4.04 6.54
CA HIS A 109 -2.98 4.07 5.67
C HIS A 109 -2.64 4.45 4.23
N ILE A 110 -1.79 5.47 4.03
CA ILE A 110 -1.32 5.85 2.69
C ILE A 110 -0.60 4.67 2.03
N PHE A 111 0.32 4.03 2.78
CA PHE A 111 1.10 2.90 2.29
C PHE A 111 0.23 1.67 1.98
N TYR A 112 -0.80 1.41 2.77
CA TYR A 112 -1.77 0.34 2.60
C TYR A 112 -2.60 0.52 1.33
N PHE A 113 -3.26 1.68 1.17
CA PHE A 113 -4.08 1.95 0.01
C PHE A 113 -3.28 2.06 -1.30
N ASP A 114 -2.03 2.54 -1.25
CA ASP A 114 -1.14 2.55 -2.42
C ASP A 114 -0.75 1.15 -2.91
N ALA A 115 -0.91 0.12 -2.09
CA ALA A 115 -0.62 -1.26 -2.48
C ALA A 115 -1.75 -1.94 -3.26
N PHE A 116 -2.90 -1.29 -3.44
CA PHE A 116 -4.06 -1.90 -4.08
C PHE A 116 -4.29 -1.39 -5.49
N SER A 117 -4.87 -2.26 -6.31
CA SER A 117 -5.30 -1.93 -7.67
C SER A 117 -6.51 -2.77 -8.08
N PRO A 118 -7.49 -2.19 -8.81
CA PRO A 118 -8.54 -2.97 -9.47
C PRO A 118 -8.00 -3.87 -10.59
N HIS A 119 -6.76 -3.62 -11.03
CA HIS A 119 -6.06 -4.39 -12.07
C HIS A 119 -4.77 -5.01 -11.49
N ALA A 120 -4.85 -5.54 -10.29
CA ALA A 120 -3.70 -6.02 -9.54
C ALA A 120 -2.94 -7.14 -10.27
N GLN A 121 -1.62 -7.07 -10.25
CA GLN A 121 -0.79 -8.24 -10.52
C GLN A 121 -0.84 -9.15 -9.29
N HIS A 122 -1.42 -10.34 -9.43
CA HIS A 122 -1.73 -11.23 -8.28
C HIS A 122 -0.53 -12.01 -7.72
N LEU A 123 0.59 -12.02 -8.40
CA LEU A 123 1.78 -12.77 -7.99
C LEU A 123 3.03 -11.88 -8.04
N PRO A 124 3.97 -12.05 -7.10
CA PRO A 124 5.27 -11.41 -7.19
C PRO A 124 6.05 -11.93 -8.39
N SER A 125 7.03 -11.16 -8.82
CA SER A 125 7.91 -11.52 -9.94
C SER A 125 9.38 -11.26 -9.63
N GLY A 126 10.26 -11.72 -10.52
CA GLY A 126 11.67 -11.36 -10.51
C GLY A 126 12.41 -11.70 -9.22
N ASN A 127 13.04 -10.71 -8.59
CA ASN A 127 13.87 -10.94 -7.40
C ASN A 127 13.05 -11.17 -6.14
N LEU A 128 11.89 -10.53 -6.00
CA LEU A 128 11.00 -10.75 -4.86
C LEU A 128 10.43 -12.17 -4.88
N GLU A 129 9.96 -12.64 -6.05
CA GLU A 129 9.49 -14.02 -6.22
C GLU A 129 10.59 -15.05 -5.82
N LYS A 130 11.82 -14.86 -6.32
CA LYS A 130 12.95 -15.72 -5.97
C LYS A 130 13.21 -15.73 -4.46
N GLN A 131 13.13 -14.58 -3.80
CA GLN A 131 13.37 -14.46 -2.37
C GLN A 131 12.25 -15.11 -1.55
N ILE A 132 10.98 -14.93 -1.95
CA ILE A 132 9.83 -15.60 -1.34
C ILE A 132 9.97 -17.13 -1.48
N ASN A 133 10.24 -17.62 -2.69
CA ASN A 133 10.42 -19.05 -2.94
C ASN A 133 11.60 -19.63 -2.14
N LYS A 134 12.69 -18.88 -2.00
CA LYS A 134 13.84 -19.31 -1.18
C LYS A 134 13.49 -19.47 0.30
N GLN A 135 12.65 -18.59 0.87
CA GLN A 135 12.35 -18.57 2.30
C GLN A 135 11.15 -19.46 2.70
N TRP A 136 10.12 -19.52 1.85
CA TRP A 136 8.87 -20.25 2.15
C TRP A 136 8.60 -21.42 1.19
N GLY A 137 9.46 -21.64 0.20
CA GLY A 137 9.31 -22.71 -0.79
C GLY A 137 8.44 -22.30 -1.98
N ASN A 138 7.36 -21.56 -1.76
CA ASN A 138 6.46 -21.02 -2.79
C ASN A 138 5.62 -19.87 -2.23
N PHE A 139 4.90 -19.18 -3.13
CA PHE A 139 4.03 -18.06 -2.77
C PHE A 139 2.87 -18.45 -1.85
N GLU A 140 2.27 -19.63 -2.02
CA GLU A 140 1.14 -20.07 -1.20
C GLU A 140 1.55 -20.29 0.26
N ASN A 141 2.73 -20.82 0.51
CA ASN A 141 3.28 -20.97 1.85
C ASN A 141 3.56 -19.59 2.50
N PHE A 142 4.09 -18.65 1.72
CA PHE A 142 4.26 -17.26 2.17
C PHE A 142 2.90 -16.63 2.50
N LYS A 143 1.90 -16.73 1.61
CA LYS A 143 0.53 -16.26 1.82
C LYS A 143 -0.05 -16.83 3.11
N THR A 144 0.12 -18.13 3.33
CA THR A 144 -0.31 -18.81 4.56
C THR A 144 0.37 -18.22 5.80
N ALA A 145 1.70 -18.03 5.76
CA ALA A 145 2.45 -17.47 6.89
C ALA A 145 2.00 -16.03 7.21
N PHE A 146 1.80 -15.19 6.18
CA PHE A 146 1.32 -13.82 6.33
C PHE A 146 -0.11 -13.77 6.91
N THR A 147 -1.02 -14.55 6.33
CA THR A 147 -2.42 -14.66 6.78
C THR A 147 -2.51 -15.15 8.23
N ASN A 148 -1.69 -16.13 8.61
CA ASN A 148 -1.64 -16.62 10.00
C ASN A 148 -1.16 -15.52 10.96
N THR A 149 -0.14 -14.74 10.58
CA THR A 149 0.32 -13.60 11.38
C THR A 149 -0.80 -12.57 11.56
N ALA A 150 -1.54 -12.24 10.48
CA ALA A 150 -2.65 -11.29 10.52
C ALA A 150 -3.83 -11.76 11.39
N ASN A 151 -4.19 -13.04 11.32
CA ASN A 151 -5.28 -13.60 12.10
C ASN A 151 -4.94 -13.77 13.59
N ASN A 152 -3.67 -14.07 13.90
CA ASN A 152 -3.21 -14.33 15.26
C ASN A 152 -2.79 -13.07 16.03
N LEU A 153 -2.63 -11.93 15.37
CA LEU A 153 -2.34 -10.67 16.06
C LEU A 153 -3.55 -10.24 16.90
N PHE A 154 -3.36 -10.24 18.22
CA PHE A 154 -4.44 -9.91 19.15
C PHE A 154 -4.80 -8.42 19.09
N GLY A 155 -6.09 -8.14 18.99
CA GLY A 155 -6.63 -6.77 18.94
C GLY A 155 -6.42 -6.10 17.58
N SER A 156 -6.20 -4.79 17.62
CA SER A 156 -5.97 -3.93 16.44
C SER A 156 -4.48 -3.75 16.18
N GLY A 157 -4.13 -3.64 14.91
CA GLY A 157 -2.72 -3.45 14.53
C GLY A 157 -2.50 -3.56 13.03
N TRP A 158 -1.27 -3.83 12.66
CA TRP A 158 -0.78 -3.91 11.30
C TRP A 158 0.10 -5.13 11.10
N VAL A 159 0.03 -5.75 9.93
CA VAL A 159 0.96 -6.82 9.55
C VAL A 159 1.79 -6.37 8.37
N TRP A 160 3.07 -6.55 8.48
CA TRP A 160 4.08 -6.04 7.56
C TRP A 160 4.88 -7.15 6.92
N LEU A 161 5.09 -7.07 5.60
CA LEU A 161 6.20 -7.70 4.92
C LEU A 161 7.33 -6.69 4.83
N ILE A 162 8.50 -7.02 5.35
CA ILE A 162 9.69 -6.17 5.29
C ILE A 162 10.87 -6.86 4.63
N LYS A 163 11.77 -6.06 4.04
CA LYS A 163 13.08 -6.51 3.56
C LYS A 163 14.16 -6.05 4.53
N ASN A 164 14.86 -6.99 5.10
CA ASN A 164 16.00 -6.74 6.00
C ASN A 164 17.22 -6.24 5.25
N LYS A 165 18.17 -5.63 5.96
CA LYS A 165 19.45 -5.14 5.39
C LYS A 165 20.28 -6.26 4.72
N ASN A 166 20.14 -7.50 5.15
CA ASN A 166 20.80 -8.68 4.56
C ASN A 166 20.03 -9.25 3.37
N GLY A 167 18.91 -8.64 2.96
CA GLY A 167 18.07 -9.05 1.84
C GLY A 167 17.05 -10.15 2.16
N THR A 168 16.99 -10.66 3.38
CA THR A 168 15.93 -11.58 3.81
C THR A 168 14.62 -10.84 4.01
N LEU A 169 13.50 -11.58 3.96
CA LEU A 169 12.17 -11.05 4.23
C LEU A 169 11.71 -11.51 5.61
N ASP A 170 10.97 -10.65 6.31
CA ASP A 170 10.24 -11.00 7.53
C ASP A 170 8.78 -10.58 7.45
N ILE A 171 7.93 -11.33 8.15
CA ILE A 171 6.53 -10.99 8.39
C ILE A 171 6.41 -10.59 9.85
N ILE A 172 6.00 -9.34 10.11
CA ILE A 172 5.96 -8.75 11.44
C ILE A 172 4.55 -8.26 11.75
N GLY A 173 4.00 -8.66 12.91
CA GLY A 173 2.77 -8.12 13.46
C GLY A 173 3.06 -7.03 14.48
N GLU A 174 2.47 -5.85 14.31
CA GLU A 174 2.64 -4.70 15.18
C GLU A 174 1.29 -4.22 15.73
N SER A 175 1.19 -4.07 17.04
CA SER A 175 -0.06 -3.65 17.69
C SER A 175 -0.33 -2.16 17.53
N SER A 176 -1.61 -1.77 17.57
CA SER A 176 -2.06 -0.36 17.54
C SER A 176 -1.54 0.40 16.32
N ALA A 177 -0.88 1.54 16.50
CA ALA A 177 -0.27 2.34 15.43
C ALA A 177 1.09 1.78 14.96
N GLY A 178 1.40 0.52 15.27
CA GLY A 178 2.70 -0.07 15.02
C GLY A 178 3.18 0.12 13.59
N ASN A 179 4.42 0.59 13.46
CA ASN A 179 5.03 0.97 12.20
C ASN A 179 6.49 0.52 12.16
N VAL A 180 6.92 -0.01 11.04
CA VAL A 180 8.25 -0.62 10.88
C VAL A 180 9.35 0.36 10.47
N LEU A 181 9.03 1.63 10.25
CA LEU A 181 10.00 2.67 9.83
C LEU A 181 11.09 2.97 10.87
N LYS A 182 10.80 2.75 12.17
CA LYS A 182 11.80 2.87 13.24
C LYS A 182 12.71 1.63 13.36
N GLY A 183 12.36 0.57 12.66
CA GLY A 183 13.12 -0.69 12.65
C GLY A 183 14.27 -0.70 11.64
N ASN A 184 14.83 -1.89 11.45
CA ASN A 184 15.95 -2.11 10.54
C ASN A 184 15.55 -2.63 9.15
N GLY A 185 14.27 -2.78 8.89
CA GLY A 185 13.73 -3.32 7.63
C GLY A 185 13.06 -2.25 6.78
N LYS A 186 13.05 -2.48 5.46
CA LYS A 186 12.29 -1.67 4.51
C LYS A 186 10.89 -2.26 4.37
N PRO A 187 9.81 -1.51 4.61
CA PRO A 187 8.46 -1.97 4.38
C PRO A 187 8.19 -2.23 2.89
N LEU A 188 7.57 -3.36 2.59
CA LEU A 188 7.19 -3.77 1.24
C LEU A 188 5.67 -3.83 1.08
N LEU A 189 4.98 -4.42 2.07
CA LEU A 189 3.53 -4.52 2.16
C LEU A 189 3.11 -4.30 3.61
N GLY A 190 2.08 -3.50 3.83
CA GLY A 190 1.43 -3.33 5.12
C GLY A 190 -0.05 -3.64 4.98
N VAL A 191 -0.62 -4.40 5.92
CA VAL A 191 -2.03 -4.74 5.95
C VAL A 191 -2.64 -4.29 7.27
N ASP A 192 -3.72 -3.53 7.16
CA ASP A 192 -4.50 -3.07 8.30
C ASP A 192 -5.41 -4.19 8.83
N ILE A 193 -5.30 -4.49 10.12
CA ILE A 193 -6.16 -5.44 10.81
C ILE A 193 -7.00 -4.79 11.92
N TRP A 194 -7.08 -3.46 11.95
CA TRP A 194 -8.06 -2.75 12.77
C TRP A 194 -9.47 -3.08 12.28
N GLU A 195 -10.42 -3.15 13.20
CA GLU A 195 -11.83 -3.47 12.84
C GLU A 195 -12.43 -2.44 11.86
N HIS A 196 -12.03 -1.17 11.93
CA HIS A 196 -12.51 -0.15 11.01
C HIS A 196 -12.16 -0.44 9.54
N ALA A 197 -11.13 -1.25 9.28
CA ALA A 197 -10.74 -1.63 7.93
C ALA A 197 -11.71 -2.62 7.27
N TYR A 198 -12.49 -3.37 8.07
CA TYR A 198 -13.28 -4.48 7.53
C TYR A 198 -14.66 -4.69 8.16
N TYR A 199 -14.99 -4.06 9.28
CA TYR A 199 -16.20 -4.40 10.03
C TYR A 199 -17.51 -4.17 9.26
N LEU A 200 -17.55 -3.15 8.40
CA LEU A 200 -18.73 -2.87 7.57
C LEU A 200 -19.01 -3.99 6.55
N ASP A 201 -17.95 -4.58 5.99
CA ASP A 201 -18.08 -5.58 4.93
C ASP A 201 -18.09 -7.01 5.49
N TYR A 202 -17.29 -7.25 6.52
CA TYR A 202 -17.02 -8.59 7.03
C TYR A 202 -17.42 -8.79 8.51
N GLN A 203 -17.83 -7.77 9.24
CA GLN A 203 -18.09 -7.79 10.69
C GLN A 203 -16.87 -8.38 11.43
N ASN A 204 -17.05 -9.41 12.25
CA ASN A 204 -15.97 -10.06 13.00
C ASN A 204 -15.14 -11.07 12.17
N ARG A 205 -15.42 -11.23 10.88
CA ARG A 205 -14.79 -12.23 10.03
C ARG A 205 -13.47 -11.71 9.41
N ARG A 206 -12.51 -11.36 10.29
CA ARG A 206 -11.19 -10.87 9.86
C ARG A 206 -10.51 -11.79 8.84
N ALA A 207 -10.63 -13.11 9.01
CA ALA A 207 -10.01 -14.06 8.10
C ALA A 207 -10.53 -13.93 6.66
N GLU A 208 -11.83 -13.70 6.48
CA GLU A 208 -12.43 -13.49 5.16
C GLU A 208 -11.96 -12.15 4.54
N HIS A 209 -11.85 -11.10 5.35
CA HIS A 209 -11.28 -9.83 4.89
C HIS A 209 -9.83 -10.03 4.38
N ILE A 210 -8.96 -10.65 5.18
CA ILE A 210 -7.57 -10.90 4.79
C ILE A 210 -7.51 -11.74 3.51
N ASP A 211 -8.38 -12.75 3.37
CA ASP A 211 -8.44 -13.55 2.15
C ASP A 211 -8.88 -12.72 0.93
N GLY A 212 -9.84 -11.81 1.13
CA GLY A 212 -10.27 -10.85 0.10
C GLY A 212 -9.15 -9.95 -0.41
N LEU A 213 -8.28 -9.47 0.49
CA LEU A 213 -7.19 -8.54 0.13
C LEU A 213 -6.22 -9.13 -0.88
N TRP A 214 -6.00 -10.45 -0.89
CA TRP A 214 -5.08 -11.09 -1.86
C TRP A 214 -5.50 -10.90 -3.32
N ASN A 215 -6.76 -10.53 -3.58
CA ASN A 215 -7.27 -10.28 -4.93
C ASN A 215 -7.04 -8.84 -5.41
N ILE A 216 -6.69 -7.91 -4.51
CA ILE A 216 -6.51 -6.50 -4.83
C ILE A 216 -5.10 -5.97 -4.53
N ILE A 217 -4.27 -6.72 -3.79
CA ILE A 217 -2.86 -6.39 -3.59
C ILE A 217 -2.15 -6.48 -4.95
N ASP A 218 -1.60 -5.34 -5.40
CA ASP A 218 -0.82 -5.28 -6.63
C ASP A 218 0.65 -5.61 -6.36
N TRP A 219 1.04 -6.82 -6.72
CA TRP A 219 2.40 -7.30 -6.52
C TRP A 219 3.43 -6.55 -7.36
N SER A 220 3.04 -5.87 -8.43
CA SER A 220 3.95 -5.00 -9.17
C SER A 220 4.47 -3.83 -8.32
N ILE A 221 3.63 -3.32 -7.41
CA ILE A 221 3.99 -2.28 -6.45
C ILE A 221 4.92 -2.84 -5.38
N VAL A 222 4.63 -4.03 -4.86
CA VAL A 222 5.48 -4.70 -3.86
C VAL A 222 6.85 -5.05 -4.46
N ASP A 223 6.89 -5.54 -5.72
CA ASP A 223 8.11 -5.82 -6.48
C ASP A 223 8.96 -4.55 -6.67
N ARG A 224 8.32 -3.44 -7.04
CA ARG A 224 8.99 -2.14 -7.16
C ARG A 224 9.64 -1.73 -5.84
N ARG A 225 8.88 -1.76 -4.73
CA ARG A 225 9.36 -1.44 -3.39
C ARG A 225 10.52 -2.35 -2.96
N TYR A 226 10.51 -3.62 -3.38
CA TYR A 226 11.60 -4.55 -3.10
C TYR A 226 12.90 -4.20 -3.83
N ASN A 227 12.81 -3.70 -5.08
CA ASN A 227 13.97 -3.43 -5.94
C ASN A 227 14.56 -2.02 -5.75
N GLU A 228 13.82 -1.08 -5.20
CA GLU A 228 14.31 0.24 -4.78
C GLU A 228 15.24 0.11 -3.55
#